data_1e20aab2cfd8d6c45c34a237a8e1f777
#
_entry.id   1e20aab2cfd8d6c45c34a237a8e1f777
#
_cell.length_a   1.000
_cell.length_b   1.000
_cell.length_c   1.000
_cell.angle_alpha   90.00
_cell.angle_beta   90.00
_cell.angle_gamma   90.00
#
_symmetry.space_group_name_H-M   'P 1'
#
loop_
_entity.id
_entity.type
_entity.pdbx_description
1 polymer ?
#
loop_
_entity_poly.entity_id
_entity_poly.type
_entity_poly.pdbx_seq_one_letter_code
_entity_poly.pdbx_strand_id
1 'polypeptide(L)'
;ILRFDFEKKPIKPCFLMNLAKWIISWPDLKKRNFKLTKINMDGVKSPYLLLVTHSSMVDFNIMLKATHPNPVNNVMTLEGFNTYTEPLMRSLGVLGTRKFISDLHLIKNIKYCISKLGTIFVLFPEARYSLDGCTSYLPDSTGKLVRMLKVPVVVLRIHGNFVTCPQWNKKNKKTYVEAEMEQILTPEQIKDMNADKINHLIKEKFRYD
;
A
#
# COMPACT_ATOMS: atom_id res chain seq x y z
N ILE A 1 -1.14 -22.14 16.96
CA ILE A 1 -0.15 -21.12 17.34
C ILE A 1 -0.47 -19.86 16.53
N LEU A 2 -0.87 -18.77 17.19
CA LEU A 2 -1.10 -17.46 16.56
C LEU A 2 0.25 -16.96 16.02
N ARG A 3 0.32 -16.80 14.69
CA ARG A 3 1.52 -16.33 13.99
C ARG A 3 1.74 -14.82 14.12
N PHE A 4 0.77 -14.09 14.66
CA PHE A 4 0.79 -12.64 14.82
C PHE A 4 0.01 -12.26 16.08
N ASP A 5 0.63 -11.43 16.93
CA ASP A 5 0.01 -10.92 18.14
C ASP A 5 -0.77 -9.62 17.83
N PHE A 6 -2.09 -9.72 17.81
CA PHE A 6 -2.98 -8.58 17.50
C PHE A 6 -3.08 -7.55 18.63
N GLU A 7 -2.72 -7.90 19.86
CA GLU A 7 -2.78 -6.98 21.02
C GLU A 7 -1.63 -5.98 21.00
N LYS A 8 -0.52 -6.31 20.35
CA LYS A 8 0.60 -5.39 20.22
C LYS A 8 0.29 -4.26 19.24
N LYS A 9 0.54 -3.04 19.67
CA LYS A 9 0.37 -1.83 18.84
C LYS A 9 1.33 -1.84 17.65
N PRO A 10 0.93 -1.22 16.51
CA PRO A 10 1.83 -0.96 15.39
C PRO A 10 3.05 -0.15 15.80
N ILE A 11 4.14 -0.39 15.08
CA ILE A 11 5.42 0.30 15.30
C ILE A 11 5.70 1.21 14.09
N LYS A 12 6.18 2.42 14.36
CA LYS A 12 6.72 3.30 13.33
C LYS A 12 8.10 2.80 12.94
N PRO A 13 8.36 2.47 11.66
CA PRO A 13 9.69 2.08 11.21
C PRO A 13 10.71 3.18 11.51
N CYS A 14 11.82 2.84 12.14
CA CYS A 14 12.90 3.79 12.35
C CYS A 14 13.62 4.14 11.05
N PHE A 15 14.42 5.20 11.07
CA PHE A 15 15.17 5.66 9.89
C PHE A 15 16.03 4.55 9.28
N LEU A 16 16.73 3.77 10.10
CA LEU A 16 17.59 2.69 9.64
C LEU A 16 16.80 1.60 8.90
N MET A 17 15.61 1.24 9.40
CA MET A 17 14.74 0.27 8.73
C MET A 17 14.20 0.80 7.40
N ASN A 18 13.87 2.09 7.31
CA ASN A 18 13.45 2.71 6.05
C ASN A 18 14.59 2.78 5.03
N LEU A 19 15.79 3.07 5.48
CA LEU A 19 16.98 3.07 4.63
C LEU A 19 17.29 1.65 4.12
N ALA A 20 17.22 0.64 4.99
CA ALA A 20 17.43 -0.75 4.61
C ALA A 20 16.43 -1.21 3.54
N LYS A 21 15.13 -0.91 3.71
CA LYS A 21 14.10 -1.19 2.70
C LYS A 21 14.43 -0.55 1.36
N TRP A 22 14.85 0.71 1.37
CA TRP A 22 15.20 1.44 0.16
C TRP A 22 16.42 0.84 -0.55
N ILE A 23 17.48 0.49 0.19
CA ILE A 23 18.68 -0.15 -0.36
C ILE A 23 18.34 -1.49 -1.00
N ILE A 24 17.51 -2.31 -0.36
CA ILE A 24 17.13 -3.63 -0.87
C ILE A 24 16.28 -3.50 -2.15
N SER A 25 15.40 -2.50 -2.24
CA SER A 25 14.53 -2.30 -3.40
C SER A 25 15.23 -1.69 -4.62
N TRP A 26 16.28 -0.91 -4.41
CA TRP A 26 16.98 -0.14 -5.46
C TRP A 26 17.52 -0.97 -6.61
N PRO A 27 18.29 -2.08 -6.40
CA PRO A 27 18.92 -2.82 -7.50
C PRO A 27 17.89 -3.43 -8.46
N ASP A 28 16.77 -3.89 -7.94
CA ASP A 28 15.71 -4.49 -8.73
C ASP A 28 15.01 -3.44 -9.62
N LEU A 29 14.69 -2.27 -9.07
CA LEU A 29 14.07 -1.19 -9.81
C LEU A 29 14.99 -0.58 -10.87
N LYS A 30 16.30 -0.45 -10.58
CA LYS A 30 17.29 0.02 -11.55
C LYS A 30 17.36 -0.89 -12.78
N LYS A 31 17.31 -2.20 -12.60
CA LYS A 31 17.31 -3.19 -13.69
C LYS A 31 16.07 -3.11 -14.59
N ARG A 32 14.99 -2.46 -14.14
CA ARG A 32 13.69 -2.39 -14.82
C ARG A 32 13.43 -1.04 -15.48
N ASN A 33 14.42 -0.13 -15.53
CA ASN A 33 14.25 1.24 -16.03
C ASN A 33 13.02 1.95 -15.41
N PHE A 34 12.85 1.77 -14.11
CA PHE A 34 11.68 2.27 -13.39
C PHE A 34 11.55 3.79 -13.47
N LYS A 35 10.35 4.25 -13.85
CA LYS A 35 9.98 5.66 -13.87
C LYS A 35 8.82 5.93 -12.93
N LEU A 36 8.91 7.00 -12.14
CA LEU A 36 7.86 7.46 -11.25
C LEU A 36 7.41 8.86 -11.66
N THR A 37 6.12 9.00 -11.94
CA THR A 37 5.46 10.29 -12.18
C THR A 37 4.63 10.66 -10.95
N LYS A 38 4.72 11.91 -10.51
CA LYS A 38 3.93 12.45 -9.40
C LYS A 38 2.94 13.48 -9.93
N ILE A 39 1.65 13.30 -9.59
CA ILE A 39 0.54 14.14 -10.05
C ILE A 39 -0.17 14.71 -8.82
N ASN A 40 -0.32 16.02 -8.75
CA ASN A 40 -0.97 16.71 -7.62
C ASN A 40 -0.35 16.36 -6.25
N MET A 41 0.95 16.06 -6.22
CA MET A 41 1.65 15.67 -4.98
C MET A 41 2.35 16.84 -4.29
N ASP A 42 2.29 18.05 -4.87
CA ASP A 42 2.93 19.24 -4.31
C ASP A 42 2.28 19.60 -2.95
N GLY A 43 3.10 19.70 -1.92
CA GLY A 43 2.63 19.99 -0.56
C GLY A 43 2.02 18.83 0.18
N VAL A 44 1.84 17.66 -0.43
CA VAL A 44 1.32 16.45 0.26
C VAL A 44 2.36 15.90 1.22
N LYS A 45 2.04 15.97 2.51
CA LYS A 45 2.90 15.44 3.59
C LYS A 45 2.21 14.29 4.31
N SER A 46 3.01 13.37 4.88
CA SER A 46 2.47 12.34 5.79
C SER A 46 1.83 12.97 7.02
N PRO A 47 0.75 12.37 7.58
CA PRO A 47 0.17 11.09 7.19
C PRO A 47 -0.82 11.19 6.02
N TYR A 48 -0.86 10.16 5.18
CA TYR A 48 -1.89 9.97 4.16
C TYR A 48 -2.15 8.47 3.93
N LEU A 49 -3.29 8.16 3.32
CA LEU A 49 -3.62 6.81 2.89
C LEU A 49 -3.14 6.61 1.45
N LEU A 50 -2.27 5.61 1.25
CA LEU A 50 -1.79 5.22 -0.08
C LEU A 50 -2.49 3.94 -0.52
N LEU A 51 -3.24 4.02 -1.61
CA LEU A 51 -3.88 2.88 -2.26
C LEU A 51 -3.02 2.46 -3.46
N VAL A 52 -2.64 1.20 -3.52
CA VAL A 52 -1.69 0.69 -4.53
C VAL A 52 -2.34 -0.44 -5.33
N THR A 53 -2.19 -0.41 -6.65
CA THR A 53 -2.58 -1.52 -7.54
C THR A 53 -1.69 -2.74 -7.29
N HIS A 54 -2.23 -3.96 -7.47
CA HIS A 54 -1.53 -5.18 -7.04
C HIS A 54 -1.52 -6.27 -8.11
N SER A 55 -0.44 -6.35 -8.87
CA SER A 55 -0.32 -7.33 -9.95
C SER A 55 1.03 -8.08 -9.99
N SER A 56 2.00 -7.69 -9.16
CA SER A 56 3.34 -8.24 -9.23
C SER A 56 4.03 -8.26 -7.86
N MET A 57 4.97 -9.17 -7.69
CA MET A 57 5.86 -9.19 -6.52
C MET A 57 6.74 -7.94 -6.41
N VAL A 58 6.89 -7.17 -7.50
CA VAL A 58 7.70 -5.94 -7.55
C VAL A 58 6.96 -4.73 -6.96
N ASP A 59 5.64 -4.80 -6.82
CA ASP A 59 4.79 -3.68 -6.36
C ASP A 59 5.26 -3.13 -5.02
N PHE A 60 5.70 -4.01 -4.13
CA PHE A 60 6.22 -3.62 -2.84
C PHE A 60 7.48 -2.76 -2.96
N ASN A 61 8.42 -3.13 -3.82
CA ASN A 61 9.65 -2.37 -4.06
C ASN A 61 9.34 -0.99 -4.67
N ILE A 62 8.36 -0.94 -5.59
CA ILE A 62 7.91 0.29 -6.23
C ILE A 62 7.27 1.22 -5.19
N MET A 63 6.40 0.69 -4.34
CA MET A 63 5.76 1.42 -3.26
C MET A 63 6.81 2.01 -2.29
N LEU A 64 7.82 1.23 -1.89
CA LEU A 64 8.90 1.72 -1.04
C LEU A 64 9.68 2.86 -1.69
N LYS A 65 9.94 2.76 -2.99
CA LYS A 65 10.62 3.82 -3.75
C LYS A 65 9.77 5.09 -3.85
N ALA A 66 8.47 4.94 -4.11
CA ALA A 66 7.55 6.06 -4.27
C ALA A 66 7.35 6.85 -2.97
N THR A 67 7.41 6.17 -1.82
CA THR A 67 7.18 6.78 -0.50
C THR A 67 8.45 7.25 0.21
N HIS A 68 9.64 6.84 -0.26
CA HIS A 68 10.90 7.28 0.36
C HIS A 68 11.03 8.81 0.41
N PRO A 69 11.53 9.41 1.51
CA PRO A 69 12.10 8.81 2.73
C PRO A 69 11.08 8.58 3.87
N ASN A 70 9.79 8.75 3.63
CA ASN A 70 8.79 8.72 4.69
C ASN A 70 8.57 7.31 5.25
N PRO A 71 8.32 7.18 6.57
CA PRO A 71 8.00 5.90 7.18
C PRO A 71 6.63 5.40 6.73
N VAL A 72 6.57 4.12 6.42
CA VAL A 72 5.39 3.45 5.88
C VAL A 72 4.97 2.29 6.78
N ASN A 73 3.67 2.22 7.09
CA ASN A 73 3.04 1.01 7.59
C ASN A 73 2.19 0.38 6.48
N ASN A 74 2.23 -0.93 6.36
CA ASN A 74 1.47 -1.68 5.36
C ASN A 74 0.91 -2.97 5.95
N VAL A 75 0.01 -3.60 5.20
CA VAL A 75 -0.69 -4.81 5.63
C VAL A 75 -0.14 -6.03 4.90
N MET A 76 0.00 -7.14 5.61
CA MET A 76 0.31 -8.45 5.07
C MET A 76 -0.63 -9.50 5.68
N THR A 77 -1.02 -10.49 4.91
CA THR A 77 -1.85 -11.59 5.40
C THR A 77 -1.09 -12.47 6.37
N LEU A 78 -1.81 -13.12 7.30
CA LEU A 78 -1.19 -13.93 8.36
C LEU A 78 -0.34 -15.08 7.83
N GLU A 79 -0.62 -15.59 6.64
CA GLU A 79 0.17 -16.64 6.00
C GLU A 79 1.62 -16.21 5.71
N GLY A 80 1.86 -14.90 5.59
CA GLY A 80 3.20 -14.34 5.41
C GLY A 80 4.02 -14.22 6.69
N PHE A 81 3.41 -14.46 7.87
CA PHE A 81 4.09 -14.39 9.15
C PHE A 81 4.47 -15.77 9.69
N ASN A 82 5.58 -15.84 10.38
CA ASN A 82 5.92 -16.93 11.28
C ASN A 82 6.49 -16.35 12.59
N THR A 83 6.64 -17.20 13.60
CA THR A 83 7.09 -16.78 14.94
C THR A 83 8.46 -16.07 14.93
N TYR A 84 9.34 -16.44 14.01
CA TYR A 84 10.69 -15.85 13.93
C TYR A 84 10.71 -14.54 13.15
N THR A 85 9.88 -14.42 12.12
CA THR A 85 9.87 -13.22 11.25
C THR A 85 8.92 -12.13 11.76
N GLU A 86 7.97 -12.45 12.63
CA GLU A 86 6.98 -11.49 13.12
C GLU A 86 7.61 -10.25 13.77
N PRO A 87 8.61 -10.34 14.68
CA PRO A 87 9.24 -9.16 15.28
C PRO A 87 9.94 -8.28 14.24
N LEU A 88 10.62 -8.89 13.27
CA LEU A 88 11.27 -8.16 12.18
C LEU A 88 10.23 -7.46 11.29
N MET A 89 9.18 -8.16 10.89
CA MET A 89 8.12 -7.56 10.06
C MET A 89 7.44 -6.39 10.76
N ARG A 90 7.20 -6.49 12.08
CA ARG A 90 6.69 -5.35 12.87
C ARG A 90 7.65 -4.17 12.86
N SER A 91 8.94 -4.40 13.07
CA SER A 91 9.94 -3.32 13.05
C SER A 91 10.03 -2.64 11.68
N LEU A 92 9.68 -3.37 10.62
CA LEU A 92 9.51 -2.85 9.26
C LEU A 92 8.16 -2.16 9.04
N GLY A 93 7.28 -2.09 10.05
CA GLY A 93 5.98 -1.43 9.96
C GLY A 93 4.87 -2.27 9.35
N VAL A 94 5.07 -3.60 9.23
CA VAL A 94 4.07 -4.50 8.66
C VAL A 94 3.05 -4.90 9.73
N LEU A 95 1.76 -4.84 9.38
CA LEU A 95 0.64 -5.27 10.18
C LEU A 95 0.06 -6.57 9.63
N GLY A 96 -0.31 -7.49 10.53
CA GLY A 96 -1.03 -8.70 10.15
C GLY A 96 -2.52 -8.45 9.95
N THR A 97 -3.11 -9.10 8.97
CA THR A 97 -4.57 -9.13 8.77
C THR A 97 -5.07 -10.54 8.45
N ARG A 98 -6.33 -10.78 8.80
CA ARG A 98 -7.05 -11.99 8.44
C ARG A 98 -7.77 -11.77 7.12
N LYS A 99 -7.67 -12.74 6.21
CA LYS A 99 -8.44 -12.70 4.96
C LYS A 99 -9.92 -12.95 5.23
N PHE A 100 -10.78 -12.34 4.42
CA PHE A 100 -12.22 -12.58 4.35
C PHE A 100 -13.01 -12.33 5.64
N ILE A 101 -12.43 -11.61 6.61
CA ILE A 101 -13.09 -11.25 7.86
C ILE A 101 -13.02 -9.73 8.05
N SER A 102 -14.11 -9.13 8.52
CA SER A 102 -14.09 -7.73 8.96
C SER A 102 -13.20 -7.60 10.20
N ASP A 103 -11.99 -7.11 10.00
CA ASP A 103 -10.98 -7.01 11.05
C ASP A 103 -11.02 -5.62 11.72
N LEU A 104 -11.77 -5.53 12.81
CA LEU A 104 -11.84 -4.29 13.62
C LEU A 104 -10.48 -3.91 14.22
N HIS A 105 -9.61 -4.88 14.52
CA HIS A 105 -8.25 -4.60 14.98
C HIS A 105 -7.43 -3.91 13.89
N LEU A 106 -7.56 -4.36 12.64
CA LEU A 106 -6.91 -3.71 11.50
C LEU A 106 -7.35 -2.25 11.40
N ILE A 107 -8.65 -1.97 11.46
CA ILE A 107 -9.18 -0.60 11.39
C ILE A 107 -8.63 0.28 12.52
N LYS A 108 -8.60 -0.22 13.75
CA LYS A 108 -8.01 0.48 14.91
C LYS A 108 -6.51 0.74 14.67
N ASN A 109 -5.78 -0.23 14.16
CA ASN A 109 -4.35 -0.13 13.89
C ASN A 109 -4.04 0.85 12.74
N ILE A 110 -4.85 0.88 11.68
CA ILE A 110 -4.74 1.88 10.61
C ILE A 110 -4.90 3.28 11.19
N LYS A 111 -5.96 3.49 11.98
CA LYS A 111 -6.21 4.77 12.63
C LYS A 111 -5.06 5.17 13.55
N TYR A 112 -4.49 4.23 14.30
CA TYR A 112 -3.33 4.48 15.17
C TYR A 112 -2.09 4.87 14.36
N CYS A 113 -1.76 4.17 13.27
CA CYS A 113 -0.63 4.50 12.40
C CYS A 113 -0.75 5.93 11.85
N ILE A 114 -1.92 6.30 11.38
CA ILE A 114 -2.18 7.62 10.81
C ILE A 114 -2.17 8.70 11.89
N SER A 115 -2.96 8.55 12.98
CA SER A 115 -3.20 9.62 13.95
C SER A 115 -2.11 9.75 15.02
N LYS A 116 -1.42 8.67 15.39
CA LYS A 116 -0.42 8.64 16.46
C LYS A 116 1.00 8.51 15.95
N LEU A 117 1.24 7.66 14.96
CA LEU A 117 2.57 7.46 14.40
C LEU A 117 2.91 8.48 13.29
N GLY A 118 1.91 9.10 12.67
CA GLY A 118 2.07 10.05 11.57
C GLY A 118 2.71 9.43 10.34
N THR A 119 2.43 8.15 10.07
CA THR A 119 3.02 7.41 8.96
C THR A 119 2.11 7.40 7.73
N ILE A 120 2.68 7.14 6.56
CA ILE A 120 1.93 6.74 5.39
C ILE A 120 1.36 5.35 5.65
N PHE A 121 0.05 5.17 5.48
CA PHE A 121 -0.55 3.85 5.57
C PHE A 121 -0.86 3.32 4.17
N VAL A 122 -0.32 2.15 3.85
CA VAL A 122 -0.46 1.53 2.53
C VAL A 122 -1.46 0.38 2.56
N LEU A 123 -2.38 0.41 1.63
CA LEU A 123 -3.32 -0.68 1.36
C LEU A 123 -3.24 -1.09 -0.11
N PHE A 124 -3.36 -2.39 -0.32
CA PHE A 124 -3.66 -3.00 -1.60
C PHE A 124 -5.14 -3.38 -1.57
N PRO A 125 -6.07 -2.50 -1.98
CA PRO A 125 -7.49 -2.68 -1.74
C PRO A 125 -8.09 -3.87 -2.49
N GLU A 126 -7.43 -4.33 -3.56
CA GLU A 126 -7.82 -5.55 -4.28
C GLU A 126 -7.65 -6.82 -3.44
N ALA A 127 -6.86 -6.78 -2.34
CA ALA A 127 -6.56 -7.87 -1.42
C ALA A 127 -6.01 -9.17 -2.07
N ARG A 128 -5.65 -9.11 -3.34
CA ARG A 128 -5.04 -10.20 -4.12
C ARG A 128 -4.20 -9.64 -5.27
N TYR A 129 -3.29 -10.46 -5.79
CA TYR A 129 -2.62 -10.16 -7.05
C TYR A 129 -3.59 -10.31 -8.21
N SER A 130 -3.53 -9.39 -9.17
CA SER A 130 -4.24 -9.54 -10.44
C SER A 130 -3.76 -10.80 -11.18
N LEU A 131 -4.68 -11.56 -11.76
CA LEU A 131 -4.39 -12.78 -12.51
C LEU A 131 -4.17 -12.52 -14.01
N ASP A 132 -4.73 -11.44 -14.50
CA ASP A 132 -4.76 -11.07 -15.92
C ASP A 132 -4.11 -9.70 -16.23
N GLY A 133 -3.63 -9.02 -15.20
CA GLY A 133 -3.06 -7.68 -15.31
C GLY A 133 -4.08 -6.55 -15.18
N CYS A 134 -5.38 -6.88 -15.11
CA CYS A 134 -6.44 -5.90 -14.93
C CYS A 134 -6.71 -5.61 -13.46
N THR A 135 -7.32 -4.44 -13.18
CA THR A 135 -7.78 -4.11 -11.83
C THR A 135 -8.87 -5.07 -11.40
N SER A 136 -8.69 -5.64 -10.22
CA SER A 136 -9.64 -6.56 -9.60
C SER A 136 -10.80 -5.81 -8.93
N TYR A 137 -11.69 -6.54 -8.30
CA TYR A 137 -12.79 -5.98 -7.51
C TYR A 137 -12.25 -5.14 -6.34
N LEU A 138 -12.75 -3.90 -6.24
CA LEU A 138 -12.47 -3.00 -5.12
C LEU A 138 -13.65 -3.02 -4.13
N PRO A 139 -13.41 -3.40 -2.86
CA PRO A 139 -14.46 -3.47 -1.85
C PRO A 139 -15.09 -2.10 -1.55
N ASP A 140 -16.40 -2.05 -1.40
CA ASP A 140 -17.12 -0.81 -1.04
C ASP A 140 -16.76 -0.30 0.37
N SER A 141 -16.19 -1.15 1.21
CA SER A 141 -15.63 -0.78 2.51
C SER A 141 -14.46 0.22 2.42
N THR A 142 -13.79 0.32 1.26
CA THR A 142 -12.68 1.25 1.04
C THR A 142 -13.13 2.71 1.19
N GLY A 143 -14.25 3.10 0.61
CA GLY A 143 -14.79 4.45 0.76
C GLY A 143 -15.23 4.78 2.18
N LYS A 144 -15.78 3.79 2.91
CA LYS A 144 -16.13 3.93 4.33
C LYS A 144 -14.86 4.17 5.17
N LEU A 145 -13.79 3.42 4.89
CA LEU A 145 -12.50 3.59 5.55
C LEU A 145 -11.91 4.99 5.30
N VAL A 146 -11.87 5.44 4.05
CA VAL A 146 -11.39 6.78 3.67
C VAL A 146 -12.16 7.87 4.42
N ARG A 147 -13.49 7.78 4.43
CA ARG A 147 -14.35 8.74 5.12
C ARG A 147 -14.12 8.77 6.64
N MET A 148 -13.77 7.63 7.23
CA MET A 148 -13.46 7.54 8.66
C MET A 148 -12.08 8.14 8.99
N LEU A 149 -11.09 7.96 8.11
CA LEU A 149 -9.71 8.40 8.37
C LEU A 149 -9.53 9.90 8.16
N LYS A 150 -10.23 10.53 7.21
CA LYS A 150 -10.20 11.97 6.93
C LYS A 150 -8.79 12.53 6.68
N VAL A 151 -7.95 11.76 5.99
CA VAL A 151 -6.60 12.14 5.59
C VAL A 151 -6.50 12.17 4.07
N PRO A 152 -5.49 12.85 3.48
CA PRO A 152 -5.29 12.81 2.04
C PRO A 152 -5.28 11.37 1.52
N VAL A 153 -5.89 11.14 0.36
CA VAL A 153 -5.87 9.85 -0.32
C VAL A 153 -5.03 9.96 -1.58
N VAL A 154 -4.04 9.10 -1.66
CA VAL A 154 -3.11 9.00 -2.78
C VAL A 154 -3.27 7.64 -3.42
N VAL A 155 -3.27 7.58 -4.74
CA VAL A 155 -3.27 6.34 -5.52
C VAL A 155 -1.91 6.15 -6.15
N LEU A 156 -1.36 4.96 -6.09
CA LEU A 156 -0.17 4.54 -6.82
C LEU A 156 -0.57 3.48 -7.83
N ARG A 157 -0.66 3.88 -9.09
CA ARG A 157 -0.90 2.98 -10.23
C ARG A 157 0.44 2.50 -10.77
N ILE A 158 0.56 1.20 -11.00
CA ILE A 158 1.79 0.59 -11.50
C ILE A 158 1.50 -0.11 -12.82
N HIS A 159 2.27 0.21 -13.84
CA HIS A 159 2.14 -0.32 -15.20
C HIS A 159 3.36 -1.13 -15.60
N GLY A 160 3.17 -2.18 -16.41
CA GLY A 160 4.23 -3.05 -16.90
C GLY A 160 4.76 -4.07 -15.87
N ASN A 161 4.36 -3.97 -14.61
CA ASN A 161 4.80 -4.85 -13.52
C ASN A 161 4.22 -6.27 -13.63
N PHE A 162 3.01 -6.43 -14.18
CA PHE A 162 2.34 -7.72 -14.35
C PHE A 162 3.18 -8.71 -15.18
N VAL A 163 3.71 -8.27 -16.32
CA VAL A 163 4.53 -9.13 -17.19
C VAL A 163 5.95 -9.34 -16.68
N THR A 164 6.35 -8.57 -15.68
CA THR A 164 7.70 -8.57 -15.14
C THR A 164 7.94 -9.70 -14.13
N CYS A 165 7.08 -9.83 -13.12
CA CYS A 165 7.23 -10.82 -12.07
C CYS A 165 5.84 -11.16 -11.46
N PRO A 166 4.95 -11.79 -12.24
CA PRO A 166 3.66 -12.21 -11.71
C PRO A 166 3.83 -13.29 -10.65
N GLN A 167 2.86 -13.44 -9.77
CA GLN A 167 2.94 -14.37 -8.64
C GLN A 167 3.13 -15.84 -9.07
N TRP A 168 2.57 -16.23 -10.22
CA TRP A 168 2.62 -17.61 -10.75
C TRP A 168 3.81 -17.90 -11.66
N ASN A 169 4.58 -16.88 -12.02
CA ASN A 169 5.74 -17.04 -12.88
C ASN A 169 7.00 -16.49 -12.23
N LYS A 170 7.84 -17.37 -11.74
CA LYS A 170 9.12 -17.02 -11.12
C LYS A 170 10.19 -16.51 -12.12
N LYS A 171 9.94 -16.62 -13.41
CA LYS A 171 10.85 -16.08 -14.44
C LYS A 171 10.71 -14.58 -14.51
N ASN A 172 11.69 -13.91 -13.95
CA ASN A 172 11.78 -12.47 -13.91
C ASN A 172 12.18 -11.94 -15.30
N LYS A 173 11.24 -11.29 -16.01
CA LYS A 173 11.53 -10.61 -17.26
C LYS A 173 11.98 -9.19 -16.98
N LYS A 174 13.03 -8.74 -17.65
CA LYS A 174 13.39 -7.31 -17.66
C LYS A 174 12.38 -6.58 -18.56
N THR A 175 11.43 -5.93 -17.96
CA THR A 175 10.46 -5.11 -18.66
C THR A 175 10.53 -3.69 -18.12
N TYR A 176 10.05 -2.76 -18.91
CA TYR A 176 9.86 -1.38 -18.50
C TYR A 176 8.70 -1.31 -17.49
N VAL A 177 8.92 -0.63 -16.36
CA VAL A 177 7.91 -0.46 -15.33
C VAL A 177 7.74 1.03 -15.02
N GLU A 178 6.52 1.50 -15.10
CA GLU A 178 6.15 2.86 -14.73
C GLU A 178 5.21 2.86 -13.54
N ALA A 179 5.24 3.95 -12.77
CA ALA A 179 4.27 4.18 -11.72
C ALA A 179 3.82 5.64 -11.74
N GLU A 180 2.55 5.84 -11.48
CA GLU A 180 1.94 7.15 -11.29
C GLU A 180 1.43 7.27 -9.86
N MET A 181 1.89 8.30 -9.16
CA MET A 181 1.48 8.59 -7.79
C MET A 181 0.65 9.87 -7.80
N GLU A 182 -0.64 9.76 -7.53
CA GLU A 182 -1.60 10.86 -7.65
C GLU A 182 -2.37 11.08 -6.36
N GLN A 183 -2.42 12.34 -5.85
CA GLN A 183 -3.38 12.70 -4.82
C GLN A 183 -4.76 12.86 -5.47
N ILE A 184 -5.71 12.01 -5.08
CA ILE A 184 -7.07 12.00 -5.64
C ILE A 184 -8.10 12.68 -4.76
N LEU A 185 -7.86 12.77 -3.44
CA LEU A 185 -8.76 13.40 -2.48
C LEU A 185 -7.99 14.14 -1.39
N THR A 186 -8.46 15.34 -1.07
CA THR A 186 -8.03 16.08 0.12
C THR A 186 -8.97 15.79 1.32
N PRO A 187 -8.55 16.07 2.54
CA PRO A 187 -9.42 15.93 3.72
C PRO A 187 -10.72 16.77 3.63
N GLU A 188 -10.66 17.92 3.00
CA GLU A 188 -11.81 18.81 2.78
C GLU A 188 -12.83 18.16 1.85
N GLN A 189 -12.39 17.66 0.70
CA GLN A 189 -13.24 16.96 -0.26
C GLN A 189 -13.91 15.72 0.34
N ILE A 190 -13.17 14.98 1.20
CA ILE A 190 -13.72 13.80 1.88
C ILE A 190 -14.89 14.15 2.81
N LYS A 191 -14.89 15.32 3.44
CA LYS A 191 -15.99 15.74 4.32
C LYS A 191 -17.30 15.92 3.56
N ASP A 192 -17.22 16.40 2.33
CA ASP A 192 -18.37 16.74 1.49
C ASP A 192 -18.89 15.55 0.65
N MET A 193 -18.16 14.42 0.65
CA MET A 193 -18.50 13.23 -0.13
C MET A 193 -19.05 12.10 0.75
N ASN A 194 -20.04 11.37 0.21
CA ASN A 194 -20.45 10.10 0.81
C ASN A 194 -19.48 8.96 0.42
N ALA A 195 -19.61 7.83 1.10
CA ALA A 195 -18.71 6.67 0.88
C ALA A 195 -18.80 6.11 -0.55
N ASP A 196 -19.99 6.17 -1.17
CA ASP A 196 -20.21 5.60 -2.51
C ASP A 196 -19.56 6.46 -3.60
N LYS A 197 -19.63 7.79 -3.48
CA LYS A 197 -18.92 8.71 -4.37
C LYS A 197 -17.41 8.54 -4.27
N ILE A 198 -16.90 8.38 -3.04
CA ILE A 198 -15.47 8.11 -2.79
C ILE A 198 -15.06 6.78 -3.44
N ASN A 199 -15.86 5.72 -3.28
CA ASN A 199 -15.58 4.43 -3.92
C ASN A 199 -15.60 4.53 -5.44
N HIS A 200 -16.56 5.25 -6.00
CA HIS A 200 -16.63 5.45 -7.45
C HIS A 200 -15.37 6.13 -7.98
N LEU A 201 -14.93 7.21 -7.34
CA LEU A 201 -13.72 7.92 -7.71
C LEU A 201 -12.47 7.02 -7.60
N ILE A 202 -12.35 6.23 -6.52
CA ILE A 202 -11.25 5.30 -6.36
C ILE A 202 -11.27 4.25 -7.48
N LYS A 203 -12.44 3.66 -7.78
CA LYS A 203 -12.59 2.68 -8.87
C LYS A 203 -12.20 3.26 -10.23
N GLU A 204 -12.59 4.50 -10.51
CA GLU A 204 -12.20 5.21 -11.74
C GLU A 204 -10.70 5.38 -11.83
N LYS A 205 -10.07 5.83 -10.73
CA LYS A 205 -8.60 6.05 -10.66
C LYS A 205 -7.76 4.77 -10.64
N PHE A 206 -8.36 3.63 -10.33
CA PHE A 206 -7.68 2.31 -10.33
C PHE A 206 -7.74 1.60 -11.67
N ARG A 207 -8.56 2.06 -12.61
CA ARG A 207 -8.64 1.41 -13.93
C ARG A 207 -7.30 1.49 -14.64
N TYR A 208 -6.90 0.35 -15.14
CA TYR A 208 -5.85 0.27 -16.16
C TYR A 208 -6.55 0.45 -17.52
N ASP A 209 -6.29 1.56 -18.17
CA ASP A 209 -6.73 1.78 -19.55
C ASP A 209 -5.75 1.10 -20.50
#